data_ffc820af0ef616f29e256b5c37edaae5
#
_entry.id   ffc820af0ef616f29e256b5c37edaae5
#
_cell.length_a   1.000
_cell.length_b   1.000
_cell.length_c   1.000
_cell.angle_alpha   90.00
_cell.angle_beta   90.00
_cell.angle_gamma   90.00
#
_symmetry.space_group_name_H-M   'P 1'
#
loop_
_entity.id
_entity.type
_entity.pdbx_description
1 polymer ?
#
loop_
_entity_poly.entity_id
_entity_poly.type
_entity_poly.pdbx_seq_one_letter_code
_entity_poly.pdbx_strand_id
1 'polypeptide(L)'
;FAEDAWETASLDSKTELAKQLAAYELAMLGVPDGTEVTVQPLDEDWLGYYSVSSRQIVLSRSVLESGTAQETMDTIAHEAYHAQQAYVVENIDWDDAATQAAYYDQARRWLRNYQSGYVSGDEDILGYYFQPVEADARAYAKEETERLQELISRNLQEDK
;
A
#
# COMPACT_ATOMS: atom_id res chain seq x y z
N PHE A 1 -10.03 13.39 0.30
CA PHE A 1 -8.80 13.53 -0.55
C PHE A 1 -8.99 14.45 -1.78
N ALA A 2 -9.98 15.38 -1.80
CA ALA A 2 -9.96 16.47 -2.76
C ALA A 2 -8.78 17.40 -2.45
N GLU A 3 -7.95 17.77 -3.45
CA GLU A 3 -6.67 18.45 -3.22
C GLU A 3 -6.84 19.76 -2.45
N ASP A 4 -7.79 20.61 -2.85
CA ASP A 4 -8.06 21.88 -2.15
C ASP A 4 -8.43 21.70 -0.67
N ALA A 5 -9.18 20.64 -0.35
CA ALA A 5 -9.55 20.30 1.01
C ALA A 5 -8.38 19.68 1.78
N TRP A 6 -7.56 18.88 1.10
CA TRP A 6 -6.36 18.29 1.66
C TRP A 6 -5.32 19.33 2.05
N GLU A 7 -5.04 20.31 1.19
CA GLU A 7 -4.07 21.38 1.46
C GLU A 7 -4.40 22.17 2.74
N THR A 8 -5.69 22.36 3.02
CA THR A 8 -6.16 23.15 4.18
C THR A 8 -6.48 22.32 5.41
N ALA A 9 -6.48 21.00 5.31
CA ALA A 9 -6.80 20.11 6.42
C ALA A 9 -5.69 20.09 7.50
N SER A 10 -6.10 19.96 8.76
CA SER A 10 -5.17 19.73 9.85
C SER A 10 -4.49 18.36 9.74
N LEU A 11 -3.30 18.20 10.34
CA LEU A 11 -2.61 16.90 10.40
C LEU A 11 -3.48 15.82 11.05
N ASP A 12 -4.24 16.14 12.09
CA ASP A 12 -5.15 15.19 12.73
C ASP A 12 -6.24 14.71 11.77
N SER A 13 -6.82 15.64 11.00
CA SER A 13 -7.82 15.30 9.97
C SER A 13 -7.22 14.46 8.85
N LYS A 14 -6.03 14.81 8.37
CA LYS A 14 -5.30 14.03 7.36
C LYS A 14 -4.97 12.62 7.87
N THR A 15 -4.55 12.51 9.14
CA THR A 15 -4.25 11.22 9.78
C THR A 15 -5.50 10.34 9.86
N GLU A 16 -6.63 10.90 10.23
CA GLU A 16 -7.89 10.13 10.31
C GLU A 16 -8.34 9.68 8.93
N LEU A 17 -8.30 10.55 7.91
CA LEU A 17 -8.61 10.20 6.53
C LEU A 17 -7.67 9.11 5.98
N ALA A 18 -6.38 9.20 6.27
CA ALA A 18 -5.40 8.19 5.86
C ALA A 18 -5.70 6.82 6.48
N LYS A 19 -6.07 6.77 7.77
CA LYS A 19 -6.47 5.53 8.43
C LYS A 19 -7.75 4.94 7.84
N GLN A 20 -8.74 5.78 7.53
CA GLN A 20 -9.99 5.34 6.89
C GLN A 20 -9.74 4.78 5.49
N LEU A 21 -8.89 5.44 4.69
CA LEU A 21 -8.53 4.94 3.37
C LEU A 21 -7.76 3.62 3.48
N ALA A 22 -6.80 3.50 4.38
CA ALA A 22 -6.06 2.25 4.57
C ALA A 22 -6.98 1.09 5.00
N ALA A 23 -7.94 1.34 5.89
CA ALA A 23 -8.94 0.35 6.27
C ALA A 23 -9.82 -0.07 5.07
N TYR A 24 -10.20 0.90 4.23
CA TYR A 24 -10.93 0.62 2.99
C TYR A 24 -10.11 -0.24 2.02
N GLU A 25 -8.85 0.11 1.76
CA GLU A 25 -7.94 -0.63 0.88
C GLU A 25 -7.73 -2.07 1.38
N LEU A 26 -7.44 -2.25 2.67
CA LEU A 26 -7.27 -3.58 3.26
C LEU A 26 -8.53 -4.45 3.10
N ALA A 27 -9.71 -3.87 3.30
CA ALA A 27 -10.98 -4.57 3.12
C ALA A 27 -11.22 -4.95 1.65
N MET A 28 -10.95 -4.04 0.70
CA MET A 28 -11.06 -4.29 -0.74
C MET A 28 -10.10 -5.37 -1.22
N LEU A 29 -8.91 -5.45 -0.65
CA LEU A 29 -7.89 -6.46 -0.93
C LEU A 29 -8.14 -7.80 -0.20
N GLY A 30 -9.17 -7.88 0.63
CA GLY A 30 -9.51 -9.09 1.38
C GLY A 30 -8.53 -9.43 2.50
N VAL A 31 -7.79 -8.45 2.99
CA VAL A 31 -6.95 -8.60 4.17
C VAL A 31 -7.84 -8.59 5.42
N PRO A 32 -7.78 -9.61 6.29
CA PRO A 32 -8.60 -9.64 7.50
C PRO A 32 -8.28 -8.48 8.45
N ASP A 33 -9.22 -8.14 9.32
CA ASP A 33 -9.01 -7.17 10.40
C ASP A 33 -7.78 -7.51 11.24
N GLY A 34 -7.09 -6.48 11.73
CA GLY A 34 -5.94 -6.63 12.61
C GLY A 34 -4.66 -5.97 12.09
N THR A 35 -4.68 -5.38 10.88
CA THR A 35 -3.59 -4.51 10.44
C THR A 35 -3.76 -3.13 11.07
N GLU A 36 -2.79 -2.72 11.88
CA GLU A 36 -2.77 -1.40 12.51
C GLU A 36 -2.19 -0.35 11.53
N VAL A 37 -2.72 0.87 11.56
CA VAL A 37 -2.21 1.98 10.76
C VAL A 37 -1.75 3.11 11.68
N THR A 38 -0.47 3.46 11.57
CA THR A 38 0.15 4.50 12.38
C THR A 38 0.83 5.56 11.52
N VAL A 39 1.01 6.74 12.09
CA VAL A 39 1.75 7.86 11.47
C VAL A 39 2.92 8.22 12.36
N GLN A 40 4.12 8.16 11.81
CA GLN A 40 5.37 8.38 12.57
C GLN A 40 6.34 9.22 11.74
N PRO A 41 7.28 9.95 12.38
CA PRO A 41 8.43 10.47 11.66
C PRO A 41 9.26 9.32 11.08
N LEU A 42 9.55 9.37 9.79
CA LEU A 42 10.45 8.45 9.10
C LEU A 42 11.60 9.26 8.48
N ASP A 43 12.64 8.58 8.02
CA ASP A 43 13.74 9.20 7.27
C ASP A 43 13.20 9.84 5.97
N GLU A 44 13.89 10.85 5.46
CA GLU A 44 13.39 11.73 4.38
C GLU A 44 12.95 11.00 3.12
N ASP A 45 13.56 9.85 2.82
CA ASP A 45 13.26 9.06 1.61
C ASP A 45 12.11 8.06 1.79
N TRP A 46 11.58 7.92 3.01
CA TRP A 46 10.53 6.94 3.33
C TRP A 46 9.17 7.61 3.43
N LEU A 47 8.26 7.25 2.53
CA LEU A 47 6.86 7.71 2.58
C LEU A 47 5.97 6.83 3.47
N GLY A 48 6.30 5.56 3.57
CA GLY A 48 5.64 4.57 4.38
C GLY A 48 6.30 3.20 4.27
N TYR A 49 5.81 2.23 5.04
CA TYR A 49 6.15 0.83 4.90
C TYR A 49 5.10 -0.07 5.56
N TYR A 50 4.99 -1.31 5.07
CA TYR A 50 4.27 -2.38 5.75
C TYR A 50 5.24 -3.30 6.48
N SER A 51 4.99 -3.52 7.77
CA SER A 51 5.75 -4.48 8.58
C SER A 51 5.00 -5.81 8.68
N VAL A 52 5.55 -6.85 8.07
CA VAL A 52 4.98 -8.21 8.12
C VAL A 52 4.95 -8.73 9.56
N SER A 53 6.02 -8.51 10.33
CA SER A 53 6.16 -9.05 11.70
C SER A 53 5.17 -8.45 12.69
N SER A 54 4.84 -7.16 12.57
CA SER A 54 3.88 -6.47 13.44
C SER A 54 2.49 -6.31 12.82
N ARG A 55 2.32 -6.65 11.54
CA ARG A 55 1.10 -6.41 10.75
C ARG A 55 0.67 -4.95 10.83
N GLN A 56 1.59 -4.05 10.55
CA GLN A 56 1.38 -2.64 10.71
C GLN A 56 1.75 -1.89 9.43
N ILE A 57 0.88 -0.98 9.00
CA ILE A 57 1.20 0.06 8.01
C ILE A 57 1.68 1.29 8.78
N VAL A 58 2.88 1.73 8.49
CA VAL A 58 3.44 2.96 9.02
C VAL A 58 3.55 3.98 7.89
N LEU A 59 2.88 5.11 8.05
CA LEU A 59 2.96 6.23 7.12
C LEU A 59 3.93 7.28 7.67
N SER A 60 4.74 7.84 6.80
CA SER A 60 5.59 8.97 7.17
C SER A 60 4.72 10.19 7.51
N ARG A 61 5.05 10.83 8.63
CA ARG A 61 4.42 12.10 9.00
C ARG A 61 4.61 13.16 7.91
N SER A 62 5.76 13.17 7.24
CA SER A 62 6.08 14.12 6.19
C SER A 62 5.15 14.01 4.98
N VAL A 63 4.71 12.79 4.58
CA VAL A 63 3.78 12.62 3.47
C VAL A 63 2.41 13.21 3.77
N LEU A 64 1.98 13.21 5.05
CA LEU A 64 0.74 13.86 5.45
C LEU A 64 0.89 15.38 5.61
N GLU A 65 2.01 15.86 6.13
CA GLU A 65 2.23 17.28 6.37
C GLU A 65 2.48 18.06 5.08
N SER A 66 3.29 17.52 4.18
CA SER A 66 3.84 18.24 3.01
C SER A 66 3.51 17.58 1.67
N GLY A 67 3.06 16.33 1.67
CA GLY A 67 2.68 15.60 0.47
C GLY A 67 1.29 16.00 -0.05
N THR A 68 1.07 15.74 -1.32
CA THR A 68 -0.23 15.89 -1.98
C THR A 68 -1.23 14.82 -1.51
N ALA A 69 -2.51 15.05 -1.73
CA ALA A 69 -3.52 14.02 -1.52
C ALA A 69 -3.24 12.77 -2.37
N GLN A 70 -2.78 12.97 -3.61
CA GLN A 70 -2.42 11.89 -4.52
C GLN A 70 -1.27 11.05 -4.00
N GLU A 71 -0.16 11.66 -3.57
CA GLU A 71 0.99 10.93 -3.01
C GLU A 71 0.62 10.14 -1.77
N THR A 72 -0.25 10.70 -0.93
CA THR A 72 -0.74 10.00 0.27
C THR A 72 -1.62 8.80 -0.11
N MET A 73 -2.53 8.94 -1.08
CA MET A 73 -3.34 7.83 -1.57
C MET A 73 -2.48 6.72 -2.18
N ASP A 74 -1.51 7.08 -3.02
CA ASP A 74 -0.58 6.14 -3.65
C ASP A 74 0.23 5.37 -2.61
N THR A 75 0.79 6.06 -1.62
CA THR A 75 1.52 5.43 -0.52
C THR A 75 0.63 4.44 0.26
N ILE A 76 -0.60 4.83 0.61
CA ILE A 76 -1.52 3.97 1.35
C ILE A 76 -1.88 2.72 0.55
N ALA A 77 -2.22 2.88 -0.73
CA ALA A 77 -2.56 1.75 -1.60
C ALA A 77 -1.37 0.79 -1.79
N HIS A 78 -0.15 1.34 -1.93
CA HIS A 78 1.09 0.57 -2.02
C HIS A 78 1.30 -0.31 -0.77
N GLU A 79 1.22 0.29 0.42
CA GLU A 79 1.44 -0.44 1.68
C GLU A 79 0.32 -1.43 2.00
N ALA A 80 -0.92 -1.11 1.64
CA ALA A 80 -2.04 -2.04 1.76
C ALA A 80 -1.86 -3.26 0.84
N TYR A 81 -1.29 -3.06 -0.36
CA TYR A 81 -0.98 -4.18 -1.25
C TYR A 81 0.12 -5.08 -0.70
N HIS A 82 1.14 -4.53 -0.05
CA HIS A 82 2.13 -5.35 0.67
C HIS A 82 1.50 -6.18 1.80
N ALA A 83 0.52 -5.62 2.52
CA ALA A 83 -0.24 -6.39 3.51
C ALA A 83 -0.99 -7.57 2.86
N GLN A 84 -1.61 -7.36 1.70
CA GLN A 84 -2.27 -8.41 0.94
C GLN A 84 -1.28 -9.47 0.45
N GLN A 85 -0.15 -9.07 -0.12
CA GLN A 85 0.89 -9.99 -0.59
C GLN A 85 1.38 -10.89 0.55
N ALA A 86 1.68 -10.31 1.70
CA ALA A 86 2.09 -11.07 2.88
C ALA A 86 0.99 -12.03 3.34
N TYR A 87 -0.25 -11.55 3.44
CA TYR A 87 -1.40 -12.37 3.83
C TYR A 87 -1.60 -13.56 2.87
N VAL A 88 -1.55 -13.34 1.56
CA VAL A 88 -1.70 -14.39 0.55
C VAL A 88 -0.58 -15.43 0.69
N VAL A 89 0.68 -14.98 0.81
CA VAL A 89 1.84 -15.88 0.92
C VAL A 89 1.79 -16.71 2.20
N GLU A 90 1.37 -16.13 3.32
CA GLU A 90 1.26 -16.82 4.62
C GLU A 90 0.12 -17.83 4.68
N ASN A 91 -0.96 -17.65 3.90
CA ASN A 91 -2.18 -18.46 4.03
C ASN A 91 -2.38 -19.48 2.90
N ILE A 92 -1.47 -19.58 1.95
CA ILE A 92 -1.45 -20.64 0.95
C ILE A 92 -0.72 -21.88 1.51
N ASP A 93 -1.35 -23.04 1.42
CA ASP A 93 -0.67 -24.33 1.67
C ASP A 93 0.22 -24.68 0.46
N TRP A 94 1.48 -24.30 0.55
CA TRP A 94 2.45 -24.47 -0.55
C TRP A 94 2.84 -25.93 -0.81
N ASP A 95 2.50 -26.86 0.08
CA ASP A 95 2.71 -28.30 -0.10
C ASP A 95 1.58 -28.94 -0.93
N ASP A 96 0.44 -28.25 -1.10
CA ASP A 96 -0.62 -28.71 -1.98
C ASP A 96 -0.19 -28.64 -3.45
N ALA A 97 -0.31 -29.75 -4.16
CA ALA A 97 0.00 -29.83 -5.59
C ALA A 97 -0.83 -28.85 -6.46
N ALA A 98 -2.03 -28.47 -6.03
CA ALA A 98 -2.87 -27.48 -6.70
C ALA A 98 -2.19 -26.10 -6.80
N THR A 99 -1.30 -25.76 -5.88
CA THR A 99 -0.55 -24.51 -5.91
C THR A 99 0.46 -24.41 -7.06
N GLN A 100 0.71 -25.51 -7.79
CA GLN A 100 1.50 -25.51 -9.01
C GLN A 100 0.73 -24.98 -10.23
N ALA A 101 -0.59 -24.82 -10.15
CA ALA A 101 -1.38 -24.25 -11.23
C ALA A 101 -0.97 -22.81 -11.55
N ALA A 102 -1.15 -22.40 -12.81
CA ALA A 102 -0.81 -21.05 -13.28
C ALA A 102 -1.52 -19.94 -12.48
N TYR A 103 -2.68 -20.21 -11.92
CA TYR A 103 -3.42 -19.30 -11.04
C TYR A 103 -2.58 -18.77 -9.86
N TYR A 104 -1.64 -19.59 -9.35
CA TYR A 104 -0.78 -19.22 -8.24
C TYR A 104 0.58 -18.64 -8.66
N ASP A 105 0.82 -18.40 -9.96
CA ASP A 105 2.13 -17.94 -10.46
C ASP A 105 2.60 -16.63 -9.82
N GLN A 106 1.67 -15.70 -9.64
CA GLN A 106 1.98 -14.41 -9.00
C GLN A 106 2.35 -14.60 -7.52
N ALA A 107 1.53 -15.32 -6.76
CA ALA A 107 1.80 -15.59 -5.35
C ALA A 107 3.12 -16.36 -5.15
N ARG A 108 3.46 -17.32 -6.04
CA ARG A 108 4.76 -18.00 -6.02
C ARG A 108 5.94 -17.05 -6.30
N ARG A 109 5.78 -16.02 -7.14
CA ARG A 109 6.81 -14.99 -7.36
C ARG A 109 7.02 -14.17 -6.09
N TRP A 110 5.95 -13.77 -5.40
CA TRP A 110 6.03 -13.07 -4.12
C TRP A 110 6.71 -13.94 -3.05
N LEU A 111 6.29 -15.20 -2.91
CA LEU A 111 6.91 -16.14 -1.97
C LEU A 111 8.43 -16.23 -2.17
N ARG A 112 8.88 -16.45 -3.41
CA ARG A 112 10.31 -16.52 -3.72
C ARG A 112 11.03 -15.22 -3.42
N ASN A 113 10.42 -14.08 -3.71
CA ASN A 113 10.99 -12.77 -3.43
C ASN A 113 11.17 -12.57 -1.92
N TYR A 114 10.16 -12.85 -1.11
CA TYR A 114 10.25 -12.75 0.36
C TYR A 114 11.25 -13.73 0.98
N GLN A 115 11.36 -14.95 0.45
CA GLN A 115 12.22 -15.99 1.04
C GLN A 115 13.71 -15.81 0.74
N SER A 116 14.08 -15.33 -0.44
CA SER A 116 15.48 -15.36 -0.87
C SER A 116 15.88 -14.32 -1.90
N GLY A 117 14.99 -13.46 -2.30
CA GLY A 117 15.23 -12.53 -3.40
C GLY A 117 14.93 -11.07 -3.09
N TYR A 118 14.56 -10.74 -1.86
CA TYR A 118 14.28 -9.35 -1.50
C TYR A 118 15.57 -8.54 -1.43
N VAL A 119 15.58 -7.45 -2.17
CA VAL A 119 16.69 -6.48 -2.24
C VAL A 119 16.20 -5.18 -1.62
N SER A 120 16.98 -4.59 -0.71
CA SER A 120 16.67 -3.28 -0.15
C SER A 120 17.08 -2.16 -1.12
N GLY A 121 16.37 -1.02 -1.06
CA GLY A 121 16.69 0.14 -1.88
C GLY A 121 18.09 0.71 -1.61
N ASP A 122 18.59 0.54 -0.38
CA ASP A 122 19.92 0.99 0.03
C ASP A 122 21.03 0.15 -0.59
N GLU A 123 20.76 -1.12 -0.90
CA GLU A 123 21.75 -2.03 -1.50
C GLU A 123 21.76 -1.92 -3.03
N ASP A 124 20.58 -1.92 -3.66
CA ASP A 124 20.41 -1.82 -5.11
C ASP A 124 19.04 -1.21 -5.43
N ILE A 125 18.99 0.07 -5.74
CA ILE A 125 17.77 0.80 -6.06
C ILE A 125 17.03 0.24 -7.29
N LEU A 126 17.74 -0.25 -8.29
CA LEU A 126 17.13 -0.85 -9.47
C LEU A 126 16.58 -2.24 -9.17
N GLY A 127 17.36 -3.07 -8.44
CA GLY A 127 16.91 -4.36 -7.97
C GLY A 127 15.66 -4.25 -7.09
N TYR A 128 15.65 -3.31 -6.15
CA TYR A 128 14.47 -2.96 -5.36
C TYR A 128 13.29 -2.58 -6.24
N TYR A 129 13.50 -1.66 -7.18
CA TYR A 129 12.43 -1.14 -8.02
C TYR A 129 11.78 -2.22 -8.90
N PHE A 130 12.54 -3.17 -9.42
CA PHE A 130 12.03 -4.18 -10.36
C PHE A 130 11.69 -5.53 -9.72
N GLN A 131 11.92 -5.72 -8.43
CA GLN A 131 11.54 -6.98 -7.78
C GLN A 131 10.02 -7.17 -7.75
N PRO A 132 9.53 -8.42 -7.82
CA PRO A 132 8.10 -8.71 -8.04
C PRO A 132 7.15 -8.06 -7.03
N VAL A 133 7.48 -8.10 -5.75
CA VAL A 133 6.59 -7.55 -4.71
C VAL A 133 6.43 -6.03 -4.86
N GLU A 134 7.52 -5.32 -5.15
CA GLU A 134 7.52 -3.87 -5.31
C GLU A 134 6.89 -3.42 -6.63
N ALA A 135 7.19 -4.13 -7.72
CA ALA A 135 6.63 -3.83 -9.04
C ALA A 135 5.10 -3.99 -9.04
N ASP A 136 4.60 -5.07 -8.44
CA ASP A 136 3.16 -5.34 -8.37
C ASP A 136 2.45 -4.35 -7.42
N ALA A 137 3.07 -3.97 -6.29
CA ALA A 137 2.51 -2.98 -5.36
C ALA A 137 2.40 -1.59 -6.00
N ARG A 138 3.43 -1.14 -6.75
CA ARG A 138 3.37 0.13 -7.49
C ARG A 138 2.34 0.11 -8.61
N ALA A 139 2.20 -1.01 -9.32
CA ALA A 139 1.19 -1.12 -10.36
C ALA A 139 -0.22 -1.00 -9.79
N TYR A 140 -0.49 -1.68 -8.67
CA TYR A 140 -1.75 -1.58 -7.96
C TYR A 140 -2.01 -0.15 -7.46
N ALA A 141 -1.04 0.44 -6.75
CA ALA A 141 -1.18 1.77 -6.17
C ALA A 141 -1.52 2.82 -7.24
N LYS A 142 -0.85 2.77 -8.39
CA LYS A 142 -1.13 3.66 -9.52
C LYS A 142 -2.57 3.53 -10.02
N GLU A 143 -3.02 2.30 -10.32
CA GLU A 143 -4.37 2.06 -10.85
C GLU A 143 -5.44 2.46 -9.83
N GLU A 144 -5.21 2.14 -8.55
CA GLU A 144 -6.15 2.46 -7.48
C GLU A 144 -6.23 3.97 -7.21
N THR A 145 -5.09 4.67 -7.20
CA THR A 145 -5.06 6.12 -7.04
C THR A 145 -5.80 6.83 -8.18
N GLU A 146 -5.61 6.39 -9.43
CA GLU A 146 -6.35 6.90 -10.59
C GLU A 146 -7.87 6.68 -10.41
N ARG A 147 -8.29 5.49 -9.98
CA ARG A 147 -9.70 5.16 -9.69
C ARG A 147 -10.29 6.04 -8.58
N LEU A 148 -9.58 6.22 -7.48
CA LEU A 148 -10.01 7.06 -6.36
C LEU A 148 -10.17 8.53 -6.79
N GLN A 149 -9.24 9.06 -7.56
CA GLN A 149 -9.31 10.43 -8.09
C GLN A 149 -10.54 10.63 -8.99
N GLU A 150 -10.85 9.64 -9.85
CA GLU A 150 -12.09 9.69 -10.65
C GLU A 150 -13.34 9.71 -9.78
N LEU A 151 -13.41 8.90 -8.72
CA LEU A 151 -14.54 8.88 -7.79
C LEU A 151 -14.70 10.21 -7.06
N ILE A 152 -13.60 10.78 -6.56
CA ILE A 152 -13.61 12.10 -5.90
C ILE A 152 -14.10 13.16 -6.87
N SER A 153 -13.62 13.17 -8.11
CA SER A 153 -14.00 14.14 -9.13
C SER A 153 -15.48 14.06 -9.50
N ARG A 154 -16.07 12.86 -9.58
CA ARG A 154 -17.51 12.66 -9.83
C ARG A 154 -18.35 13.20 -8.67
N ASN A 155 -18.00 12.83 -7.42
CA ASN A 155 -18.76 13.28 -6.25
C ASN A 155 -18.77 14.81 -6.12
N LEU A 156 -17.64 15.47 -6.40
CA LEU A 156 -17.54 16.94 -6.39
C LEU A 156 -18.37 17.62 -7.50
N GLN A 157 -18.74 16.91 -8.56
CA GLN A 157 -19.62 17.42 -9.62
C GLN A 157 -21.10 17.24 -9.29
N GLU A 158 -21.48 16.20 -8.56
CA GLU A 158 -22.86 15.91 -8.16
C GLU A 158 -23.34 16.84 -7.03
N ASP A 159 -22.45 17.39 -6.24
CA ASP A 159 -22.74 18.32 -5.13
C ASP A 159 -22.88 19.80 -5.58
N LYS A 160 -22.81 20.10 -6.89
CA LYS A 160 -22.96 21.46 -7.47
C LYS A 160 -24.30 21.64 -8.16
#